data_9db53f4119e894b79571afd4938478ce
#
_entry.id   9db53f4119e894b79571afd4938478ce
#
_cell.length_a   1.000
_cell.length_b   1.000
_cell.length_c   1.000
_cell.angle_alpha   90.00
_cell.angle_beta   90.00
_cell.angle_gamma   90.00
#
_symmetry.space_group_name_H-M   'P 1'
#
loop_
_entity.id
_entity.type
_entity.pdbx_description
1 polymer ?
#
loop_
_entity_poly.entity_id
_entity_poly.type
_entity_poly.pdbx_seq_one_letter_code
_entity_poly.pdbx_strand_id
1 'polypeptide(L)'
;GGRVPADLAEFAGVELRAELPFRGRRMMDWVVDAVSHLGQPWIVGHPDPDSPRAIPGGSSFIDSIEKGLEHCPGPEILIVTGDLPYLTREAVDDFLSQCDRSMMLNYPIIRAEAAERQFPGMKRTLKKLREGNFTGGNIALVDRQLLMSALPKLQSAYQHRKSVLKLGQLVGPRTLLRLVVSFAWPQTLSVDTLAQSVGKMIGGPVKAILTDFAEIGADIDNLDQYRSAISASNT
;
A
#
# COMPACT_ATOMS: atom_id res chain seq x y z
N GLY A 1 -10.36 -1.70 -6.45
CA GLY A 1 -9.30 -2.70 -6.41
C GLY A 1 -8.57 -2.82 -7.73
N GLY A 2 -7.35 -3.34 -7.69
CA GLY A 2 -6.59 -3.61 -8.90
C GLY A 2 -7.22 -4.77 -9.69
N ARG A 3 -7.21 -4.66 -11.04
CA ARG A 3 -7.58 -5.79 -11.89
C ARG A 3 -6.48 -6.85 -11.87
N VAL A 4 -6.87 -8.11 -11.98
CA VAL A 4 -5.92 -9.21 -12.16
C VAL A 4 -5.35 -9.19 -13.58
N PRO A 5 -4.11 -9.67 -13.82
CA PRO A 5 -3.61 -9.99 -15.15
C PRO A 5 -4.53 -11.00 -15.88
N ALA A 6 -4.54 -10.95 -17.21
CA ALA A 6 -5.47 -11.77 -18.02
C ALA A 6 -5.34 -13.28 -17.77
N ASP A 7 -4.13 -13.79 -17.61
CA ASP A 7 -3.83 -15.18 -17.29
C ASP A 7 -4.36 -15.61 -15.91
N LEU A 8 -4.29 -14.71 -14.93
CA LEU A 8 -4.83 -14.94 -13.59
C LEU A 8 -6.36 -14.83 -13.59
N ALA A 9 -6.94 -13.90 -14.36
CA ALA A 9 -8.40 -13.77 -14.52
C ALA A 9 -9.01 -15.05 -15.14
N GLU A 10 -8.37 -15.58 -16.19
CA GLU A 10 -8.78 -16.84 -16.82
C GLU A 10 -8.66 -18.03 -15.86
N PHE A 11 -7.58 -18.09 -15.08
CA PHE A 11 -7.34 -19.17 -14.14
C PHE A 11 -8.33 -19.17 -12.97
N ALA A 12 -8.61 -18.00 -12.38
CA ALA A 12 -9.39 -17.86 -11.17
C ALA A 12 -10.87 -17.51 -11.40
N GLY A 13 -11.25 -17.12 -12.62
CA GLY A 13 -12.62 -16.73 -12.96
C GLY A 13 -13.09 -15.40 -12.37
N VAL A 14 -12.15 -14.52 -11.97
CA VAL A 14 -12.45 -13.21 -11.37
C VAL A 14 -11.64 -12.10 -12.01
N GLU A 15 -12.17 -10.88 -12.02
CA GLU A 15 -11.50 -9.71 -12.60
C GLU A 15 -10.72 -8.86 -11.60
N LEU A 16 -11.10 -8.91 -10.33
CA LEU A 16 -10.52 -8.07 -9.27
C LEU A 16 -9.65 -8.91 -8.33
N ARG A 17 -8.45 -8.43 -8.00
CA ARG A 17 -7.53 -9.12 -7.09
C ARG A 17 -8.14 -9.39 -5.71
N ALA A 18 -8.89 -8.43 -5.19
CA ALA A 18 -9.59 -8.56 -3.91
C ALA A 18 -10.62 -9.71 -3.85
N GLU A 19 -11.09 -10.17 -5.03
CA GLU A 19 -12.07 -11.27 -5.15
C GLU A 19 -11.42 -12.65 -5.36
N LEU A 20 -10.09 -12.70 -5.54
CA LEU A 20 -9.38 -13.98 -5.70
C LEU A 20 -9.68 -14.92 -4.53
N PRO A 21 -10.08 -16.18 -4.81
CA PRO A 21 -10.30 -17.18 -3.78
C PRO A 21 -8.99 -17.53 -3.05
N PHE A 22 -9.01 -17.44 -1.74
CA PHE A 22 -7.89 -17.81 -0.89
C PHE A 22 -8.39 -18.52 0.37
N ARG A 23 -7.97 -19.76 0.61
CA ARG A 23 -8.40 -20.58 1.77
C ARG A 23 -9.92 -20.59 1.96
N GLY A 24 -10.67 -20.82 0.87
CA GLY A 24 -12.13 -20.93 0.89
C GLY A 24 -12.90 -19.61 0.99
N ARG A 25 -12.23 -18.46 1.00
CA ARG A 25 -12.84 -17.12 1.08
C ARG A 25 -12.18 -16.18 0.05
N ARG A 26 -12.76 -15.00 -0.20
CA ARG A 26 -12.10 -13.96 -1.02
C ARG A 26 -10.94 -13.34 -0.24
N MET A 27 -9.90 -12.87 -0.93
CA MET A 27 -8.79 -12.17 -0.28
C MET A 27 -9.25 -10.99 0.56
N MET A 28 -10.22 -10.21 0.07
CA MET A 28 -10.77 -9.06 0.81
C MET A 28 -11.43 -9.46 2.14
N ASP A 29 -11.99 -10.66 2.25
CA ASP A 29 -12.65 -11.09 3.48
C ASP A 29 -11.63 -11.29 4.62
N TRP A 30 -10.40 -11.72 4.29
CA TRP A 30 -9.29 -11.80 5.25
C TRP A 30 -8.84 -10.42 5.71
N VAL A 31 -8.76 -9.46 4.78
CA VAL A 31 -8.43 -8.06 5.12
C VAL A 31 -9.49 -7.44 6.02
N VAL A 32 -10.78 -7.65 5.69
CA VAL A 32 -11.91 -7.17 6.51
C VAL A 32 -11.80 -7.71 7.93
N ASP A 33 -11.53 -9.01 8.09
CA ASP A 33 -11.36 -9.62 9.42
C ASP A 33 -10.21 -9.00 10.20
N ALA A 34 -9.07 -8.80 9.54
CA ALA A 34 -7.88 -8.23 10.19
C ALA A 34 -8.09 -6.80 10.74
N VAL A 35 -8.99 -6.02 10.13
CA VAL A 35 -9.27 -4.64 10.55
C VAL A 35 -10.61 -4.45 11.29
N SER A 36 -11.47 -5.49 11.37
CA SER A 36 -12.83 -5.39 11.91
C SER A 36 -12.90 -4.96 13.38
N HIS A 37 -11.85 -5.23 14.16
CA HIS A 37 -11.74 -4.80 15.55
C HIS A 37 -11.64 -3.27 15.72
N LEU A 38 -11.24 -2.54 14.67
CA LEU A 38 -11.21 -1.08 14.63
C LEU A 38 -12.56 -0.46 14.26
N GLY A 39 -13.51 -1.27 13.86
CA GLY A 39 -14.82 -0.90 13.37
C GLY A 39 -15.12 -1.53 12.02
N GLN A 40 -16.35 -1.38 11.54
CA GLN A 40 -16.75 -1.95 10.26
C GLN A 40 -16.13 -1.12 9.10
N PRO A 41 -15.29 -1.72 8.23
CA PRO A 41 -14.62 -0.98 7.18
C PRO A 41 -15.58 -0.57 6.05
N TRP A 42 -15.26 0.54 5.40
CA TRP A 42 -15.84 0.94 4.12
C TRP A 42 -15.05 0.28 2.99
N ILE A 43 -15.73 -0.21 1.96
CA ILE A 43 -15.10 -0.94 0.86
C ILE A 43 -15.32 -0.19 -0.46
N VAL A 44 -14.26 0.42 -0.96
CA VAL A 44 -14.27 1.12 -2.26
C VAL A 44 -14.16 0.11 -3.39
N GLY A 45 -15.17 0.08 -4.28
CA GLY A 45 -15.28 -0.91 -5.35
C GLY A 45 -15.75 -2.26 -4.84
N HIS A 46 -16.64 -2.28 -3.85
CA HIS A 46 -17.29 -3.52 -3.39
C HIS A 46 -18.01 -4.20 -4.55
N PRO A 47 -17.90 -5.54 -4.71
CA PRO A 47 -18.56 -6.26 -5.80
C PRO A 47 -20.08 -6.20 -5.71
N ASP A 48 -20.64 -6.14 -4.49
CA ASP A 48 -22.05 -5.88 -4.24
C ASP A 48 -22.26 -4.41 -3.89
N PRO A 49 -22.84 -3.60 -4.81
CA PRO A 49 -23.05 -2.17 -4.57
C PRO A 49 -24.12 -1.90 -3.49
N ASP A 50 -25.00 -2.86 -3.19
CA ASP A 50 -26.07 -2.71 -2.20
C ASP A 50 -25.56 -3.01 -0.77
N SER A 51 -24.33 -3.42 -0.61
CA SER A 51 -23.70 -3.61 0.71
C SER A 51 -23.70 -2.29 1.52
N PRO A 52 -24.06 -2.29 2.80
CA PRO A 52 -24.23 -1.07 3.62
C PRO A 52 -22.98 -0.19 3.72
N ARG A 53 -21.80 -0.73 3.42
CA ARG A 53 -20.50 -0.03 3.46
C ARG A 53 -19.81 -0.02 2.11
N ALA A 54 -20.56 -0.25 1.03
CA ALA A 54 -20.05 -0.16 -0.32
C ALA A 54 -19.90 1.29 -0.77
N ILE A 55 -18.74 1.61 -1.33
CA ILE A 55 -18.48 2.87 -2.03
C ILE A 55 -18.18 2.50 -3.49
N PRO A 56 -18.77 3.20 -4.47
CA PRO A 56 -18.44 2.96 -5.88
C PRO A 56 -16.95 3.06 -6.16
N GLY A 57 -16.42 2.13 -6.94
CA GLY A 57 -15.01 2.14 -7.34
C GLY A 57 -14.66 3.42 -8.12
N GLY A 58 -13.41 3.88 -7.98
CA GLY A 58 -12.89 5.00 -8.75
C GLY A 58 -12.40 4.56 -10.14
N SER A 59 -12.24 5.55 -11.04
CA SER A 59 -11.62 5.37 -12.35
C SER A 59 -10.11 5.12 -12.28
N SER A 60 -9.49 5.44 -11.13
CA SER A 60 -8.08 5.23 -10.82
C SER A 60 -7.89 4.91 -9.35
N PHE A 61 -6.65 4.52 -8.97
CA PHE A 61 -6.29 4.30 -7.56
C PHE A 61 -6.50 5.57 -6.71
N ILE A 62 -6.09 6.72 -7.21
CA ILE A 62 -6.24 8.00 -6.50
C ILE A 62 -7.71 8.42 -6.39
N ASP A 63 -8.50 8.23 -7.45
CA ASP A 63 -9.95 8.48 -7.44
C ASP A 63 -10.67 7.55 -6.42
N SER A 64 -10.22 6.31 -6.29
CA SER A 64 -10.74 5.40 -5.25
C SER A 64 -10.40 5.89 -3.83
N ILE A 65 -9.19 6.41 -3.62
CA ILE A 65 -8.81 7.02 -2.34
C ILE A 65 -9.70 8.24 -2.03
N GLU A 66 -9.86 9.14 -2.99
CA GLU A 66 -10.71 10.34 -2.87
C GLU A 66 -12.13 9.97 -2.42
N LYS A 67 -12.78 9.04 -3.13
CA LYS A 67 -14.12 8.55 -2.76
C LYS A 67 -14.17 7.95 -1.35
N GLY A 68 -13.13 7.18 -0.97
CA GLY A 68 -13.01 6.68 0.39
C GLY A 68 -12.92 7.79 1.43
N LEU A 69 -12.09 8.81 1.18
CA LEU A 69 -11.93 9.96 2.08
C LEU A 69 -13.20 10.81 2.22
N GLU A 70 -14.00 10.91 1.16
CA GLU A 70 -15.27 11.63 1.19
C GLU A 70 -16.32 10.93 2.04
N HIS A 71 -16.37 9.60 2.01
CA HIS A 71 -17.41 8.80 2.65
C HIS A 71 -17.05 8.37 4.08
N CYS A 72 -15.77 8.10 4.36
CA CYS A 72 -15.35 7.65 5.67
C CYS A 72 -15.37 8.79 6.69
N PRO A 73 -16.06 8.64 7.84
CA PRO A 73 -16.04 9.63 8.90
C PRO A 73 -14.71 9.64 9.66
N GLY A 74 -14.43 10.73 10.36
CA GLY A 74 -13.27 10.87 11.24
C GLY A 74 -12.10 11.64 10.64
N PRO A 75 -11.20 12.14 11.50
CA PRO A 75 -10.04 12.92 11.10
C PRO A 75 -8.92 12.05 10.55
N GLU A 76 -8.80 10.79 11.00
CA GLU A 76 -7.79 9.83 10.60
C GLU A 76 -8.43 8.62 9.92
N ILE A 77 -7.84 8.16 8.84
CA ILE A 77 -8.35 7.03 8.07
C ILE A 77 -7.22 6.04 7.83
N LEU A 78 -7.47 4.78 8.22
CA LEU A 78 -6.63 3.65 7.85
C LEU A 78 -7.05 3.17 6.45
N ILE A 79 -6.17 3.30 5.48
CA ILE A 79 -6.33 2.80 4.12
C ILE A 79 -5.62 1.45 4.03
N VAL A 80 -6.33 0.42 3.54
CA VAL A 80 -5.79 -0.93 3.36
C VAL A 80 -6.17 -1.44 1.98
N THR A 81 -5.24 -2.06 1.26
CA THR A 81 -5.58 -2.70 -0.02
C THR A 81 -6.25 -4.05 0.22
N GLY A 82 -7.21 -4.42 -0.64
CA GLY A 82 -8.03 -5.63 -0.47
C GLY A 82 -7.36 -6.94 -0.93
N ASP A 83 -6.08 -6.90 -1.31
CA ASP A 83 -5.31 -8.01 -1.88
C ASP A 83 -4.20 -8.53 -0.94
N LEU A 84 -4.40 -8.38 0.39
CA LEU A 84 -3.49 -8.79 1.46
C LEU A 84 -4.05 -10.01 2.24
N PRO A 85 -4.09 -11.21 1.67
CA PRO A 85 -4.76 -12.35 2.29
C PRO A 85 -4.07 -12.88 3.56
N TYR A 86 -2.85 -12.42 3.85
CA TYR A 86 -2.08 -12.80 5.03
C TYR A 86 -2.10 -11.75 6.14
N LEU A 87 -2.77 -10.61 5.91
CA LEU A 87 -2.81 -9.53 6.90
C LEU A 87 -3.41 -10.03 8.23
N THR A 88 -2.74 -9.72 9.32
CA THR A 88 -3.16 -10.08 10.67
C THR A 88 -3.57 -8.83 11.47
N ARG A 89 -4.39 -9.04 12.49
CA ARG A 89 -4.74 -7.99 13.44
C ARG A 89 -3.50 -7.44 14.14
N GLU A 90 -2.61 -8.33 14.56
CA GLU A 90 -1.37 -8.00 15.25
C GLU A 90 -0.49 -7.07 14.42
N ALA A 91 -0.38 -7.32 13.12
CA ALA A 91 0.37 -6.47 12.19
C ALA A 91 -0.25 -5.08 12.05
N VAL A 92 -1.58 -5.00 12.03
CA VAL A 92 -2.32 -3.73 11.99
C VAL A 92 -2.14 -2.96 13.29
N ASP A 93 -2.27 -3.61 14.45
CA ASP A 93 -2.13 -2.99 15.77
C ASP A 93 -0.69 -2.50 16.00
N ASP A 94 0.33 -3.29 15.61
CA ASP A 94 1.74 -2.87 15.67
C ASP A 94 1.97 -1.62 14.83
N PHE A 95 1.53 -1.62 13.58
CA PHE A 95 1.64 -0.45 12.71
C PHE A 95 0.99 0.79 13.32
N LEU A 96 -0.26 0.67 13.79
CA LEU A 96 -1.01 1.79 14.36
C LEU A 96 -0.38 2.33 15.64
N SER A 97 0.25 1.46 16.46
CA SER A 97 0.94 1.86 17.70
C SER A 97 2.16 2.75 17.44
N GLN A 98 2.81 2.61 16.29
CA GLN A 98 4.00 3.36 15.89
C GLN A 98 3.68 4.63 15.09
N CYS A 99 2.42 4.81 14.65
CA CYS A 99 2.00 5.96 13.87
C CYS A 99 2.08 7.26 14.67
N ASP A 100 2.53 8.31 14.01
CA ASP A 100 2.52 9.68 14.52
C ASP A 100 1.30 10.43 13.97
N ARG A 101 0.38 10.79 14.86
CA ARG A 101 -0.89 11.43 14.52
C ARG A 101 -0.74 12.87 14.02
N SER A 102 0.44 13.46 14.12
CA SER A 102 0.75 14.77 13.55
C SER A 102 1.17 14.70 12.07
N MET A 103 1.35 13.50 11.55
CA MET A 103 1.75 13.26 10.16
C MET A 103 0.53 13.19 9.24
N MET A 104 0.66 13.76 8.03
CA MET A 104 -0.34 13.59 6.99
C MET A 104 -0.44 12.13 6.53
N LEU A 105 0.70 11.43 6.50
CA LEU A 105 0.80 10.06 6.04
C LEU A 105 1.81 9.30 6.89
N ASN A 106 1.37 8.20 7.50
CA ASN A 106 2.23 7.15 8.04
C ASN A 106 2.19 5.96 7.07
N TYR A 107 3.36 5.48 6.65
CA TYR A 107 3.48 4.42 5.65
C TYR A 107 4.49 3.35 6.10
N PRO A 108 4.12 2.06 6.12
CA PRO A 108 5.01 1.01 6.56
C PRO A 108 6.06 0.67 5.50
N ILE A 109 7.28 0.47 5.95
CA ILE A 109 8.36 -0.13 5.19
C ILE A 109 8.86 -1.38 5.91
N ILE A 110 8.97 -2.47 5.18
CA ILE A 110 9.24 -3.80 5.71
C ILE A 110 10.69 -4.15 5.42
N ARG A 111 11.40 -4.68 6.43
CA ARG A 111 12.77 -5.18 6.23
C ARG A 111 12.77 -6.34 5.24
N ALA A 112 13.68 -6.30 4.26
CA ALA A 112 13.77 -7.34 3.24
C ALA A 112 14.02 -8.72 3.84
N GLU A 113 14.81 -8.79 4.91
CA GLU A 113 15.13 -10.01 5.63
C GLU A 113 13.91 -10.61 6.33
N ALA A 114 13.04 -9.78 6.92
CA ALA A 114 11.79 -10.22 7.51
C ALA A 114 10.83 -10.74 6.43
N ALA A 115 10.73 -9.99 5.32
CA ALA A 115 9.90 -10.37 4.19
C ALA A 115 10.33 -11.70 3.56
N GLU A 116 11.63 -11.93 3.37
CA GLU A 116 12.15 -13.18 2.82
C GLU A 116 11.99 -14.36 3.80
N ARG A 117 12.16 -14.13 5.10
CA ARG A 117 11.97 -15.16 6.12
C ARG A 117 10.53 -15.66 6.18
N GLN A 118 9.54 -14.75 6.11
CA GLN A 118 8.13 -15.10 6.27
C GLN A 118 7.50 -15.60 4.96
N PHE A 119 7.92 -15.04 3.83
CA PHE A 119 7.42 -15.38 2.49
C PHE A 119 8.59 -15.61 1.53
N PRO A 120 9.31 -16.73 1.65
CA PRO A 120 10.49 -17.00 0.83
C PRO A 120 10.14 -17.06 -0.65
N GLY A 121 10.99 -16.43 -1.48
CA GLY A 121 10.84 -16.41 -2.93
C GLY A 121 9.70 -15.53 -3.47
N MET A 122 8.93 -14.85 -2.64
CA MET A 122 7.93 -13.88 -3.10
C MET A 122 8.63 -12.65 -3.70
N LYS A 123 8.42 -12.43 -5.00
CA LYS A 123 9.03 -11.30 -5.72
C LYS A 123 8.54 -9.97 -5.17
N ARG A 124 9.47 -9.07 -4.84
CA ARG A 124 9.20 -7.74 -4.28
C ARG A 124 10.12 -6.70 -4.88
N THR A 125 9.64 -5.46 -4.92
CA THR A 125 10.47 -4.32 -5.29
C THR A 125 11.25 -3.85 -4.07
N LEU A 126 12.53 -4.18 -4.00
CA LEU A 126 13.41 -3.76 -2.92
C LEU A 126 14.02 -2.39 -3.19
N LYS A 127 14.11 -1.58 -2.15
CA LYS A 127 14.85 -0.31 -2.11
C LYS A 127 16.00 -0.42 -1.13
N LYS A 128 17.21 -0.15 -1.62
CA LYS A 128 18.42 -0.07 -0.78
C LYS A 128 18.50 1.33 -0.19
N LEU A 129 18.53 1.42 1.12
CA LEU A 129 18.69 2.66 1.88
C LEU A 129 19.90 2.51 2.81
N ARG A 130 20.28 3.59 3.50
CA ARG A 130 21.40 3.57 4.44
C ARG A 130 21.19 2.58 5.58
N GLU A 131 19.95 2.45 6.03
CA GLU A 131 19.54 1.60 7.15
C GLU A 131 19.32 0.12 6.75
N GLY A 132 19.39 -0.23 5.46
CA GLY A 132 19.17 -1.60 4.96
C GLY A 132 18.38 -1.68 3.68
N ASN A 133 17.83 -2.87 3.40
CA ASN A 133 16.96 -3.12 2.26
C ASN A 133 15.51 -3.19 2.73
N PHE A 134 14.62 -2.51 2.02
CA PHE A 134 13.22 -2.43 2.39
C PHE A 134 12.30 -2.63 1.18
N THR A 135 11.10 -3.13 1.47
CA THR A 135 9.97 -3.07 0.55
C THR A 135 8.85 -2.22 1.17
N GLY A 136 7.97 -1.65 0.37
CA GLY A 136 6.79 -0.93 0.86
C GLY A 136 5.70 -1.89 1.32
N GLY A 137 4.85 -1.42 2.23
CA GLY A 137 3.62 -2.11 2.58
C GLY A 137 2.41 -1.57 1.82
N ASN A 138 1.26 -2.17 2.09
CA ASN A 138 -0.01 -1.89 1.40
C ASN A 138 -1.11 -1.41 2.36
N ILE A 139 -0.68 -0.80 3.48
CA ILE A 139 -1.55 -0.06 4.40
C ILE A 139 -1.01 1.36 4.60
N ALA A 140 -1.85 2.28 5.03
CA ALA A 140 -1.43 3.65 5.36
C ALA A 140 -2.39 4.27 6.37
N LEU A 141 -1.88 4.97 7.38
CA LEU A 141 -2.69 5.84 8.23
C LEU A 141 -2.52 7.28 7.74
N VAL A 142 -3.63 7.95 7.46
CA VAL A 142 -3.63 9.29 6.88
C VAL A 142 -4.47 10.26 7.70
N ASP A 143 -4.02 11.51 7.80
CA ASP A 143 -4.88 12.63 8.15
C ASP A 143 -5.79 12.95 6.96
N ARG A 144 -7.10 12.83 7.16
CA ARG A 144 -8.11 13.00 6.11
C ARG A 144 -8.03 14.37 5.45
N GLN A 145 -7.98 15.43 6.24
CA GLN A 145 -8.05 16.81 5.73
C GLN A 145 -6.77 17.18 4.97
N LEU A 146 -5.62 16.83 5.53
CA LEU A 146 -4.33 17.07 4.89
C LEU A 146 -4.21 16.28 3.58
N LEU A 147 -4.62 15.00 3.57
CA LEU A 147 -4.55 14.19 2.37
C LEU A 147 -5.52 14.67 1.29
N MET A 148 -6.75 15.06 1.65
CA MET A 148 -7.67 15.67 0.68
C MET A 148 -7.09 16.92 0.02
N SER A 149 -6.42 17.78 0.79
CA SER A 149 -5.74 18.96 0.23
C SER A 149 -4.56 18.63 -0.69
N ALA A 150 -3.96 17.46 -0.50
CA ALA A 150 -2.81 16.98 -1.26
C ALA A 150 -3.19 16.16 -2.52
N LEU A 151 -4.46 15.77 -2.68
CA LEU A 151 -4.92 14.91 -3.78
C LEU A 151 -4.48 15.38 -5.18
N PRO A 152 -4.54 16.68 -5.56
CA PRO A 152 -4.09 17.13 -6.89
C PRO A 152 -2.60 16.84 -7.14
N LYS A 153 -1.76 17.03 -6.12
CA LYS A 153 -0.32 16.72 -6.20
C LYS A 153 -0.07 15.21 -6.24
N LEU A 154 -0.83 14.45 -5.44
CA LEU A 154 -0.76 13.00 -5.41
C LEU A 154 -1.16 12.39 -6.75
N GLN A 155 -2.22 12.89 -7.38
CA GLN A 155 -2.65 12.48 -8.71
C GLN A 155 -1.59 12.75 -9.77
N SER A 156 -0.98 13.93 -9.76
CA SER A 156 0.13 14.27 -10.66
C SER A 156 1.34 13.36 -10.44
N ALA A 157 1.73 13.13 -9.19
CA ALA A 157 2.83 12.23 -8.84
C ALA A 157 2.55 10.78 -9.29
N TYR A 158 1.33 10.30 -9.08
CA TYR A 158 0.92 8.96 -9.48
C TYR A 158 0.93 8.78 -11.00
N GLN A 159 0.44 9.75 -11.77
CA GLN A 159 0.49 9.72 -13.24
C GLN A 159 1.93 9.65 -13.77
N HIS A 160 2.87 10.28 -13.07
CA HIS A 160 4.28 10.34 -13.46
C HIS A 160 5.19 9.34 -12.76
N ARG A 161 4.62 8.38 -11.96
CA ARG A 161 5.39 7.41 -11.15
C ARG A 161 6.41 6.56 -11.93
N LYS A 162 6.21 6.39 -13.23
CA LYS A 162 7.13 5.66 -14.12
C LYS A 162 8.23 6.54 -14.75
N SER A 163 8.18 7.87 -14.55
CA SER A 163 9.10 8.81 -15.17
C SER A 163 9.89 9.58 -14.11
N VAL A 164 11.13 9.17 -13.88
CA VAL A 164 12.03 9.81 -12.90
C VAL A 164 12.24 11.31 -13.20
N LEU A 165 12.33 11.69 -14.48
CA LEU A 165 12.49 13.08 -14.92
C LEU A 165 11.27 13.94 -14.56
N LYS A 166 10.06 13.45 -14.80
CA LYS A 166 8.81 14.17 -14.49
C LYS A 166 8.57 14.26 -12.99
N LEU A 167 8.85 13.19 -12.24
CA LEU A 167 8.84 13.23 -10.78
C LEU A 167 9.87 14.23 -10.24
N GLY A 168 11.04 14.31 -10.87
CA GLY A 168 12.08 15.27 -10.48
C GLY A 168 11.68 16.73 -10.66
N GLN A 169 10.88 17.06 -11.67
CA GLN A 169 10.32 18.40 -11.83
C GLN A 169 9.36 18.78 -10.70
N LEU A 170 8.63 17.79 -10.14
CA LEU A 170 7.72 18.01 -9.02
C LEU A 170 8.45 18.21 -7.68
N VAL A 171 9.61 17.59 -7.48
CA VAL A 171 10.37 17.64 -6.21
C VAL A 171 11.52 18.66 -6.22
N GLY A 172 11.81 19.25 -7.38
CA GLY A 172 12.91 20.22 -7.57
C GLY A 172 14.28 19.57 -7.85
N PRO A 173 15.21 20.33 -8.49
CA PRO A 173 16.46 19.78 -9.03
C PRO A 173 17.40 19.21 -7.96
N ARG A 174 17.43 19.77 -6.75
CA ARG A 174 18.27 19.26 -5.64
C ARG A 174 17.78 17.90 -5.14
N THR A 175 16.47 17.70 -5.06
CA THR A 175 15.88 16.42 -4.63
C THR A 175 16.01 15.39 -5.74
N LEU A 176 15.85 15.79 -7.00
CA LEU A 176 16.09 14.92 -8.15
C LEU A 176 17.55 14.46 -8.17
N LEU A 177 18.52 15.37 -7.99
CA LEU A 177 19.94 15.01 -7.93
C LEU A 177 20.23 14.02 -6.80
N ARG A 178 19.65 14.23 -5.60
CA ARG A 178 19.78 13.27 -4.48
C ARG A 178 19.17 11.91 -4.81
N LEU A 179 17.99 11.87 -5.45
CA LEU A 179 17.37 10.64 -5.91
C LEU A 179 18.23 9.92 -6.95
N VAL A 180 18.77 10.66 -7.94
CA VAL A 180 19.67 10.09 -8.97
C VAL A 180 20.97 9.59 -8.35
N VAL A 181 21.58 10.35 -7.46
CA VAL A 181 22.79 9.93 -6.73
C VAL A 181 22.50 8.70 -5.85
N SER A 182 21.32 8.60 -5.23
CA SER A 182 20.95 7.44 -4.43
C SER A 182 20.76 6.16 -5.24
N PHE A 183 20.45 6.24 -6.52
CA PHE A 183 20.48 5.07 -7.42
C PHE A 183 21.92 4.56 -7.64
N ALA A 184 22.92 5.45 -7.70
CA ALA A 184 24.32 5.09 -7.84
C ALA A 184 24.98 4.75 -6.48
N TRP A 185 24.57 5.46 -5.40
CA TRP A 185 25.05 5.27 -4.03
C TRP A 185 23.88 5.16 -3.04
N PRO A 186 23.27 3.99 -2.91
CA PRO A 186 22.10 3.76 -2.03
C PRO A 186 22.34 4.15 -0.56
N GLN A 187 23.57 4.04 -0.09
CA GLN A 187 23.98 4.37 1.28
C GLN A 187 23.87 5.88 1.61
N THR A 188 23.60 6.74 0.64
CA THR A 188 23.46 8.19 0.86
C THR A 188 22.03 8.61 1.17
N LEU A 189 21.04 7.73 0.93
CA LEU A 189 19.62 8.00 1.15
C LEU A 189 19.14 7.27 2.41
N SER A 190 18.83 8.02 3.46
CA SER A 190 18.20 7.47 4.66
C SER A 190 16.68 7.37 4.49
N VAL A 191 16.04 6.52 5.31
CA VAL A 191 14.58 6.40 5.43
C VAL A 191 13.94 7.77 5.64
N ASP A 192 14.47 8.56 6.59
CA ASP A 192 13.93 9.89 6.90
C ASP A 192 14.06 10.87 5.72
N THR A 193 15.20 10.84 5.03
CA THR A 193 15.39 11.70 3.85
C THR A 193 14.42 11.33 2.74
N LEU A 194 14.15 10.04 2.54
CA LEU A 194 13.15 9.57 1.59
C LEU A 194 11.75 10.02 1.99
N ALA A 195 11.35 9.83 3.25
CA ALA A 195 10.04 10.27 3.77
C ALA A 195 9.85 11.79 3.61
N GLN A 196 10.87 12.60 3.97
CA GLN A 196 10.83 14.05 3.76
C GLN A 196 10.71 14.44 2.27
N SER A 197 11.37 13.69 1.38
CA SER A 197 11.31 13.95 -0.07
C SER A 197 9.91 13.64 -0.61
N VAL A 198 9.30 12.53 -0.17
CA VAL A 198 7.91 12.19 -0.48
C VAL A 198 6.98 13.26 0.08
N GLY A 199 7.16 13.67 1.33
CA GLY A 199 6.36 14.71 1.97
C GLY A 199 6.39 16.03 1.20
N LYS A 200 7.56 16.48 0.71
CA LYS A 200 7.68 17.67 -0.14
C LYS A 200 6.94 17.50 -1.47
N MET A 201 7.00 16.31 -2.06
CA MET A 201 6.32 16.00 -3.32
C MET A 201 4.79 16.07 -3.19
N ILE A 202 4.24 15.49 -2.13
CA ILE A 202 2.78 15.42 -1.92
C ILE A 202 2.24 16.62 -1.11
N GLY A 203 3.11 17.41 -0.50
CA GLY A 203 2.74 18.66 0.15
C GLY A 203 2.35 18.57 1.63
N GLY A 204 2.80 17.53 2.33
CA GLY A 204 2.58 17.37 3.78
C GLY A 204 3.58 16.44 4.45
N PRO A 205 3.61 16.37 5.79
CA PRO A 205 4.57 15.58 6.54
C PRO A 205 4.28 14.08 6.37
N VAL A 206 5.35 13.29 6.16
CA VAL A 206 5.30 11.83 5.99
C VAL A 206 6.25 11.17 6.97
N LYS A 207 5.78 10.11 7.61
CA LYS A 207 6.59 9.23 8.45
C LYS A 207 6.62 7.81 7.88
N ALA A 208 7.82 7.27 7.72
CA ALA A 208 8.00 5.85 7.42
C ALA A 208 8.04 5.06 8.74
N ILE A 209 7.25 3.99 8.82
CA ILE A 209 7.17 3.08 9.97
C ILE A 209 7.95 1.81 9.60
N LEU A 210 9.03 1.53 10.32
CA LEU A 210 9.79 0.31 10.12
C LEU A 210 9.09 -0.85 10.81
N THR A 211 8.83 -1.93 10.07
CA THR A 211 8.18 -3.11 10.62
C THR A 211 8.81 -4.40 10.10
N ASP A 212 8.69 -5.46 10.90
CA ASP A 212 9.05 -6.83 10.54
C ASP A 212 7.81 -7.68 10.18
N PHE A 213 6.59 -7.13 10.29
CA PHE A 213 5.34 -7.76 9.85
C PHE A 213 5.25 -7.77 8.33
N ALA A 214 5.79 -8.81 7.71
CA ALA A 214 5.91 -8.89 6.25
C ALA A 214 4.56 -9.07 5.54
N GLU A 215 3.52 -9.53 6.24
CA GLU A 215 2.16 -9.67 5.74
C GLU A 215 1.51 -8.35 5.33
N ILE A 216 1.97 -7.21 5.88
CA ILE A 216 1.53 -5.87 5.46
C ILE A 216 1.88 -5.58 4.00
N GLY A 217 2.87 -6.25 3.44
CA GLY A 217 3.31 -6.10 2.05
C GLY A 217 3.30 -7.40 1.25
N ALA A 218 2.50 -8.39 1.68
CA ALA A 218 2.39 -9.68 1.01
C ALA A 218 1.13 -9.74 0.12
N ASP A 219 1.06 -8.81 -0.85
CA ASP A 219 0.02 -8.80 -1.88
C ASP A 219 0.29 -9.85 -2.96
N ILE A 220 -0.78 -10.31 -3.60
CA ILE A 220 -0.74 -11.30 -4.68
C ILE A 220 -1.08 -10.63 -6.00
N ASP A 221 -0.03 -10.40 -6.82
CA ASP A 221 -0.10 -9.60 -8.04
C ASP A 221 -0.23 -10.41 -9.34
N ASN A 222 0.19 -11.67 -9.34
CA ASN A 222 0.30 -12.49 -10.56
C ASN A 222 0.01 -13.97 -10.32
N LEU A 223 -0.13 -14.72 -11.42
CA LEU A 223 -0.52 -16.13 -11.40
C LEU A 223 0.48 -17.02 -10.64
N ASP A 224 1.79 -16.77 -10.78
CA ASP A 224 2.81 -17.58 -10.09
C ASP A 224 2.74 -17.42 -8.58
N GLN A 225 2.60 -16.17 -8.10
CA GLN A 225 2.40 -15.88 -6.67
C GLN A 225 1.10 -16.50 -6.17
N TYR A 226 0.01 -16.40 -6.94
CA TYR A 226 -1.27 -16.98 -6.57
C TYR A 226 -1.19 -18.50 -6.46
N ARG A 227 -0.61 -19.19 -7.45
CA ARG A 227 -0.41 -20.65 -7.39
C ARG A 227 0.43 -21.07 -6.20
N SER A 228 1.52 -20.35 -5.91
CA SER A 228 2.34 -20.62 -4.73
C SER A 228 1.56 -20.45 -3.44
N ALA A 229 0.73 -19.39 -3.35
CA ALA A 229 -0.07 -19.10 -2.17
C ALA A 229 -1.16 -20.16 -1.90
N ILE A 230 -1.87 -20.64 -2.94
CA ILE A 230 -2.89 -21.70 -2.75
C ILE A 230 -2.26 -23.08 -2.50
N SER A 231 -1.10 -23.38 -3.10
CA SER A 231 -0.39 -24.64 -2.84
C SER A 231 0.10 -24.76 -1.39
N ALA A 232 0.66 -23.67 -0.85
CA ALA A 232 1.09 -23.61 0.55
C ALA A 232 -0.09 -23.66 1.55
N SER A 233 -1.32 -23.43 1.10
CA SER A 233 -2.51 -23.44 1.94
C SER A 233 -3.15 -24.83 2.06
N ASN A 234 -2.75 -25.77 1.22
CA ASN A 234 -3.28 -27.15 1.18
C ASN A 234 -2.39 -28.15 1.95
N THR A 235 -1.31 -27.68 2.55
CA THR A 235 -0.39 -28.43 3.41
C THR A 235 -0.63 -28.10 4.87
#